data_4d47855fe0f7a0eb09cd67e49c508751
#
_entry.id   4d47855fe0f7a0eb09cd67e49c508751
#
_cell.length_a   1.000
_cell.length_b   1.000
_cell.length_c   1.000
_cell.angle_alpha   90.00
_cell.angle_beta   90.00
_cell.angle_gamma   90.00
#
_symmetry.space_group_name_H-M   'P 1'
#
loop_
_entity.id
_entity.type
_entity.pdbx_description
1 polymer ?
#
loop_
_entity_poly.entity_id
_entity_poly.type
_entity_poly.pdbx_seq_one_letter_code
_entity_poly.pdbx_strand_id
1 'polypeptide(L)'
;LKGFFHYMCTQVNKLTANPTENISLGTPQKALPKYLTENEAVELLKNIQSDFYERDYCIIVFFLNCGMRLAELITINLGDFKDDTIKITGKGNKERLVYLNTACQAALEHYLPARAALNNLRDKEALFVSKKTGRRLTARRVEQIVANCLKSAGLDNMGYSPHKLRHTAATLMYQGGVDMLAIKEILGHENVSTTQIYTHINQQQLKQAVEASPLADTGYIAPQSKAMTDSKQDLSLIHI
;
A
#
# COMPACT_ATOMS: atom_id res chain seq x y z
N LEU A 1 -8.59 4.18 -29.91
CA LEU A 1 -8.99 4.36 -31.32
C LEU A 1 -9.34 5.80 -31.63
N LYS A 2 -10.24 6.52 -30.91
CA LYS A 2 -10.58 7.93 -31.19
C LYS A 2 -9.33 8.83 -31.25
N GLY A 3 -8.42 8.74 -30.27
CA GLY A 3 -7.18 9.53 -30.26
C GLY A 3 -6.27 9.23 -31.45
N PHE A 4 -6.19 7.98 -31.88
CA PHE A 4 -5.43 7.59 -33.08
C PHE A 4 -5.99 8.22 -34.36
N PHE A 5 -7.27 8.10 -34.58
CA PHE A 5 -7.89 8.69 -35.78
C PHE A 5 -7.86 10.23 -35.77
N HIS A 6 -8.04 10.84 -34.60
CA HIS A 6 -7.84 12.28 -34.45
C HIS A 6 -6.43 12.72 -34.82
N TYR A 7 -5.41 11.99 -34.33
CA TYR A 7 -4.00 12.23 -34.68
C TYR A 7 -3.74 12.07 -36.19
N MET A 8 -4.31 11.04 -36.82
CA MET A 8 -4.18 10.79 -38.26
C MET A 8 -4.80 11.91 -39.12
N CYS A 9 -5.89 12.53 -38.64
CA CYS A 9 -6.52 13.66 -39.31
C CYS A 9 -5.79 15.00 -39.09
N THR A 10 -5.29 15.23 -37.85
CA THR A 10 -4.81 16.58 -37.46
C THR A 10 -3.31 16.74 -37.55
N GLN A 11 -2.53 15.69 -37.34
CA GLN A 11 -1.05 15.78 -37.32
C GLN A 11 -0.41 15.13 -38.54
N VAL A 12 -0.98 14.05 -39.05
CA VAL A 12 -0.39 13.29 -40.15
C VAL A 12 -1.07 13.60 -41.49
N ASN A 13 -2.24 14.22 -41.47
CA ASN A 13 -3.06 14.59 -42.64
C ASN A 13 -3.29 13.44 -43.64
N LYS A 14 -3.32 12.18 -43.14
CA LYS A 14 -3.56 10.96 -43.97
C LYS A 14 -5.04 10.61 -44.10
N LEU A 15 -5.89 11.21 -43.31
CA LEU A 15 -7.34 11.03 -43.37
C LEU A 15 -8.03 12.40 -43.46
N THR A 16 -8.97 12.50 -44.37
CA THR A 16 -9.75 13.74 -44.57
C THR A 16 -10.87 13.92 -43.55
N ALA A 17 -11.34 12.82 -42.96
CA ALA A 17 -12.36 12.83 -41.92
C ALA A 17 -12.07 11.76 -40.86
N ASN A 18 -12.44 12.07 -39.62
CA ASN A 18 -12.28 11.12 -38.51
C ASN A 18 -13.45 10.11 -38.48
N PRO A 19 -13.25 8.82 -38.83
CA PRO A 19 -14.35 7.84 -38.89
C PRO A 19 -14.98 7.55 -37.53
N THR A 20 -14.37 8.04 -36.44
CA THR A 20 -14.89 7.83 -35.06
C THR A 20 -15.51 9.09 -34.47
N GLU A 21 -15.72 10.15 -35.26
CA GLU A 21 -16.22 11.44 -34.76
C GLU A 21 -17.62 11.30 -34.15
N ASN A 22 -18.50 10.59 -34.83
CA ASN A 22 -19.88 10.36 -34.41
C ASN A 22 -20.08 9.14 -33.48
N ILE A 23 -19.01 8.44 -33.07
CA ILE A 23 -19.12 7.34 -32.14
C ILE A 23 -19.25 7.91 -30.71
N SER A 24 -20.44 7.93 -30.18
CA SER A 24 -20.66 8.19 -28.76
C SER A 24 -20.25 6.97 -27.95
N LEU A 25 -19.12 7.04 -27.25
CA LEU A 25 -18.80 6.07 -26.21
C LEU A 25 -19.69 6.40 -25.02
N GLY A 26 -20.65 5.52 -24.71
CA GLY A 26 -21.40 5.63 -23.48
C GLY A 26 -20.44 5.82 -22.30
N THR A 27 -20.73 6.76 -21.42
CA THR A 27 -19.91 6.97 -20.22
C THR A 27 -19.95 5.68 -19.40
N PRO A 28 -18.83 4.96 -19.19
CA PRO A 28 -18.84 3.78 -18.36
C PRO A 28 -19.40 4.17 -16.99
N GLN A 29 -20.40 3.46 -16.50
CA GLN A 29 -20.81 3.63 -15.10
C GLN A 29 -19.56 3.46 -14.23
N LYS A 30 -19.16 4.54 -13.54
CA LYS A 30 -18.05 4.46 -12.59
C LYS A 30 -18.48 3.51 -11.48
N ALA A 31 -17.95 2.28 -11.52
CA ALA A 31 -18.11 1.38 -10.38
C ALA A 31 -17.65 2.11 -9.11
N LEU A 32 -18.40 1.95 -8.03
CA LEU A 32 -18.01 2.50 -6.73
C LEU A 32 -16.59 2.05 -6.38
N PRO A 33 -15.74 2.96 -5.88
CA PRO A 33 -14.39 2.62 -5.51
C PRO A 33 -14.42 1.49 -4.48
N LYS A 34 -13.75 0.37 -4.77
CA LYS A 34 -13.59 -0.74 -3.82
C LYS A 34 -12.46 -0.39 -2.84
N TYR A 35 -12.73 -0.50 -1.57
CA TYR A 35 -11.77 -0.38 -0.47
C TYR A 35 -12.09 -1.44 0.58
N LEU A 36 -11.12 -1.79 1.43
CA LEU A 36 -11.36 -2.70 2.54
C LEU A 36 -12.12 -1.97 3.66
N THR A 37 -13.08 -2.64 4.23
CA THR A 37 -13.63 -2.23 5.53
C THR A 37 -12.57 -2.35 6.61
N GLU A 38 -12.77 -1.71 7.76
CA GLU A 38 -11.87 -1.83 8.92
C GLU A 38 -11.68 -3.30 9.32
N ASN A 39 -12.77 -4.07 9.42
CA ASN A 39 -12.71 -5.49 9.74
C ASN A 39 -11.89 -6.30 8.72
N GLU A 40 -12.09 -6.06 7.41
CA GLU A 40 -11.31 -6.72 6.37
C GLU A 40 -9.83 -6.34 6.44
N ALA A 41 -9.50 -5.09 6.78
CA ALA A 41 -8.12 -4.65 6.96
C ALA A 41 -7.46 -5.34 8.17
N VAL A 42 -8.17 -5.47 9.28
CA VAL A 42 -7.70 -6.21 10.48
C VAL A 42 -7.53 -7.70 10.16
N GLU A 43 -8.51 -8.32 9.47
CA GLU A 43 -8.41 -9.72 9.06
C GLU A 43 -7.27 -9.94 8.05
N LEU A 44 -7.00 -9.00 7.16
CA LEU A 44 -5.82 -9.05 6.29
C LEU A 44 -4.54 -9.11 7.12
N LEU A 45 -4.38 -8.26 8.12
CA LEU A 45 -3.19 -8.21 8.98
C LEU A 45 -3.02 -9.51 9.81
N LYS A 46 -4.11 -10.07 10.35
CA LYS A 46 -4.10 -11.31 11.14
C LYS A 46 -3.74 -12.56 10.34
N ASN A 47 -4.08 -12.58 9.05
CA ASN A 47 -3.97 -13.77 8.20
C ASN A 47 -2.76 -13.74 7.24
N ILE A 48 -1.80 -12.83 7.43
CA ILE A 48 -0.58 -12.80 6.63
C ILE A 48 0.20 -14.10 6.83
N GLN A 49 0.42 -14.84 5.75
CA GLN A 49 1.30 -16.02 5.72
C GLN A 49 2.45 -15.73 4.77
N SER A 50 3.66 -15.70 5.31
CA SER A 50 4.86 -15.34 4.56
C SER A 50 6.10 -15.97 5.14
N ASP A 51 7.08 -16.22 4.28
CA ASP A 51 8.44 -16.66 4.66
C ASP A 51 9.30 -15.52 5.22
N PHE A 52 8.83 -14.28 5.11
CA PHE A 52 9.41 -13.11 5.73
C PHE A 52 8.29 -12.19 6.27
N TYR A 53 7.66 -12.69 7.32
CA TYR A 53 6.45 -12.14 7.90
C TYR A 53 6.60 -10.67 8.30
N GLU A 54 7.66 -10.34 9.04
CA GLU A 54 7.87 -8.99 9.59
C GLU A 54 7.94 -7.93 8.48
N ARG A 55 8.58 -8.28 7.36
CA ARG A 55 8.65 -7.41 6.18
C ARG A 55 7.29 -7.23 5.52
N ASP A 56 6.60 -8.34 5.27
CA ASP A 56 5.35 -8.31 4.52
C ASP A 56 4.24 -7.66 5.35
N TYR A 57 4.24 -7.90 6.66
CA TYR A 57 3.39 -7.21 7.63
C TYR A 57 3.64 -5.69 7.60
N CYS A 58 4.90 -5.26 7.70
CA CYS A 58 5.26 -3.85 7.67
C CYS A 58 4.84 -3.18 6.35
N ILE A 59 4.98 -3.85 5.20
CA ILE A 59 4.52 -3.34 3.90
C ILE A 59 3.01 -3.11 3.90
N ILE A 60 2.21 -4.07 4.39
CA ILE A 60 0.74 -3.95 4.45
C ILE A 60 0.32 -2.83 5.40
N VAL A 61 0.94 -2.75 6.59
CA VAL A 61 0.69 -1.66 7.56
C VAL A 61 0.97 -0.29 6.93
N PHE A 62 2.07 -0.14 6.19
CA PHE A 62 2.42 1.12 5.52
C PHE A 62 1.41 1.52 4.46
N PHE A 63 0.91 0.57 3.67
CA PHE A 63 -0.16 0.87 2.71
C PHE A 63 -1.45 1.30 3.40
N LEU A 64 -1.84 0.64 4.48
CA LEU A 64 -3.11 0.88 5.17
C LEU A 64 -3.11 2.10 6.10
N ASN A 65 -1.96 2.50 6.63
CA ASN A 65 -1.86 3.62 7.57
C ASN A 65 -1.24 4.88 6.95
N CYS A 66 -0.16 4.76 6.18
CA CYS A 66 0.47 5.92 5.54
C CYS A 66 -0.12 6.22 4.15
N GLY A 67 -0.85 5.29 3.56
CA GLY A 67 -1.41 5.45 2.23
C GLY A 67 -0.36 5.75 1.16
N MET A 68 0.83 5.20 1.25
CA MET A 68 1.94 5.43 0.31
C MET A 68 1.61 4.92 -1.10
N ARG A 69 2.20 5.54 -2.13
CA ARG A 69 2.22 4.95 -3.46
C ARG A 69 3.23 3.80 -3.51
N LEU A 70 2.95 2.79 -4.33
CA LEU A 70 3.88 1.66 -4.52
C LEU A 70 5.29 2.12 -4.90
N ALA A 71 5.40 3.08 -5.82
CA ALA A 71 6.68 3.65 -6.24
C ALA A 71 7.42 4.36 -5.09
N GLU A 72 6.70 5.02 -4.21
CA GLU A 72 7.25 5.67 -3.02
C GLU A 72 7.78 4.63 -2.03
N LEU A 73 6.98 3.62 -1.71
CA LEU A 73 7.33 2.57 -0.77
C LEU A 73 8.63 1.82 -1.14
N ILE A 74 8.81 1.50 -2.41
CA ILE A 74 10.01 0.78 -2.87
C ILE A 74 11.28 1.61 -2.85
N THR A 75 11.18 2.94 -2.84
CA THR A 75 12.34 3.85 -2.85
C THR A 75 12.83 4.24 -1.47
N ILE A 76 12.10 3.94 -0.40
CA ILE A 76 12.46 4.31 0.97
C ILE A 76 13.83 3.72 1.34
N ASN A 77 14.69 4.56 1.92
CA ASN A 77 15.96 4.19 2.52
C ASN A 77 15.90 4.27 4.06
N LEU A 78 16.81 3.61 4.73
CA LEU A 78 16.95 3.74 6.19
C LEU A 78 17.29 5.17 6.62
N GLY A 79 18.04 5.90 5.77
CA GLY A 79 18.41 7.29 6.02
C GLY A 79 17.29 8.31 5.80
N ASP A 80 16.14 7.90 5.28
CA ASP A 80 14.99 8.80 5.05
C ASP A 80 14.15 9.02 6.32
N PHE A 81 14.43 8.27 7.38
CA PHE A 81 13.73 8.38 8.65
C PHE A 81 14.28 9.51 9.51
N LYS A 82 13.38 10.28 10.07
CA LYS A 82 13.68 11.28 11.09
C LYS A 82 12.56 11.30 12.13
N ASP A 83 12.88 10.90 13.34
CA ASP A 83 11.91 10.74 14.42
C ASP A 83 10.73 9.85 14.00
N ASP A 84 9.52 10.38 14.03
CA ASP A 84 8.27 9.71 13.61
C ASP A 84 7.87 10.00 12.17
N THR A 85 8.81 10.44 11.32
CA THR A 85 8.54 10.78 9.92
C THR A 85 9.47 10.06 8.95
N ILE A 86 8.99 9.88 7.73
CA ILE A 86 9.79 9.46 6.57
C ILE A 86 9.74 10.56 5.52
N LYS A 87 10.91 10.97 5.03
CA LYS A 87 11.01 11.83 3.86
C LYS A 87 10.87 10.98 2.60
N ILE A 88 9.87 11.23 1.78
CA ILE A 88 9.67 10.54 0.50
C ILE A 88 9.69 11.52 -0.65
N THR A 89 10.25 11.07 -1.78
CA THR A 89 10.29 11.82 -3.02
C THR A 89 9.23 11.28 -3.97
N GLY A 90 8.26 12.12 -4.32
CA GLY A 90 7.16 11.81 -5.22
C GLY A 90 7.45 12.15 -6.67
N LYS A 91 6.40 12.13 -7.50
CA LYS A 91 6.45 12.51 -8.91
C LYS A 91 6.94 13.96 -9.06
N GLY A 92 7.82 14.20 -10.03
CA GLY A 92 8.40 15.54 -10.27
C GLY A 92 9.46 15.95 -9.24
N ASN A 93 10.08 15.00 -8.55
CA ASN A 93 11.10 15.23 -7.52
C ASN A 93 10.62 16.09 -6.33
N LYS A 94 9.32 16.08 -6.06
CA LYS A 94 8.74 16.79 -4.91
C LYS A 94 8.90 15.94 -3.65
N GLU A 95 9.50 16.51 -2.63
CA GLU A 95 9.64 15.88 -1.34
C GLU A 95 8.42 16.18 -0.44
N ARG A 96 8.00 15.19 0.35
CA ARG A 96 7.04 15.36 1.42
C ARG A 96 7.40 14.50 2.62
N LEU A 97 6.94 14.89 3.79
CA LEU A 97 7.03 14.07 5.00
C LEU A 97 5.80 13.19 5.12
N VAL A 98 6.02 11.94 5.49
CA VAL A 98 4.97 10.98 5.84
C VAL A 98 5.11 10.69 7.33
N TYR A 99 4.07 10.96 8.09
CA TYR A 99 4.01 10.69 9.52
C TYR A 99 3.71 9.21 9.76
N LEU A 100 4.40 8.62 10.73
CA LEU A 100 4.23 7.24 11.16
C LEU A 100 3.42 7.22 12.44
N ASN A 101 2.24 6.59 12.39
CA ASN A 101 1.46 6.32 13.59
C ASN A 101 2.04 5.13 14.40
N THR A 102 1.46 4.88 15.56
CA THR A 102 1.89 3.83 16.48
C THR A 102 1.98 2.45 15.80
N ALA A 103 1.01 2.09 14.96
CA ALA A 103 1.04 0.81 14.23
C ALA A 103 2.23 0.71 13.26
N CYS A 104 2.57 1.80 12.55
CA CYS A 104 3.71 1.83 11.64
C CYS A 104 5.04 1.72 12.40
N GLN A 105 5.17 2.39 13.53
CA GLN A 105 6.35 2.32 14.39
C GLN A 105 6.55 0.92 14.93
N ALA A 106 5.51 0.29 15.49
CA ALA A 106 5.56 -1.09 15.96
C ALA A 106 5.93 -2.08 14.85
N ALA A 107 5.38 -1.92 13.65
CA ALA A 107 5.74 -2.78 12.51
C ALA A 107 7.22 -2.63 12.11
N LEU A 108 7.78 -1.42 12.19
CA LEU A 108 9.20 -1.18 11.93
C LEU A 108 10.10 -1.78 13.02
N GLU A 109 9.74 -1.63 14.29
CA GLU A 109 10.49 -2.20 15.42
C GLU A 109 10.68 -3.71 15.30
N HIS A 110 9.68 -4.42 14.76
CA HIS A 110 9.77 -5.84 14.48
C HIS A 110 10.53 -6.17 13.18
N TYR A 111 10.35 -5.35 12.13
CA TYR A 111 10.98 -5.62 10.84
C TYR A 111 12.49 -5.29 10.82
N LEU A 112 12.93 -4.20 11.41
CA LEU A 112 14.33 -3.76 11.30
C LEU A 112 15.35 -4.80 11.83
N PRO A 113 15.13 -5.44 13.01
CA PRO A 113 16.00 -6.51 13.47
C PRO A 113 16.00 -7.73 12.53
N ALA A 114 14.82 -8.15 12.05
CA ALA A 114 14.70 -9.25 11.11
C ALA A 114 15.40 -8.97 9.78
N ARG A 115 15.35 -7.73 9.29
CA ARG A 115 16.10 -7.27 8.14
C ARG A 115 17.62 -7.30 8.39
N ALA A 116 18.07 -6.81 9.54
CA ALA A 116 19.50 -6.78 9.89
C ALA A 116 20.10 -8.18 10.03
N ALA A 117 19.31 -9.16 10.45
CA ALA A 117 19.72 -10.57 10.59
C ALA A 117 19.90 -11.32 9.25
N LEU A 118 19.60 -10.69 8.10
CA LEU A 118 19.80 -11.32 6.79
C LEU A 118 21.29 -11.47 6.45
N ASN A 119 21.78 -12.69 6.35
CA ASN A 119 23.19 -12.99 6.01
C ASN A 119 23.59 -12.58 4.59
N ASN A 120 22.61 -12.36 3.69
CA ASN A 120 22.84 -12.05 2.27
C ASN A 120 22.48 -10.62 1.92
N LEU A 121 22.43 -9.70 2.88
CA LEU A 121 22.04 -8.29 2.65
C LEU A 121 23.03 -7.59 1.72
N ARG A 122 22.54 -7.19 0.53
CA ARG A 122 23.33 -6.51 -0.51
C ARG A 122 23.01 -5.02 -0.59
N ASP A 123 21.75 -4.64 -0.50
CA ASP A 123 21.34 -3.23 -0.46
C ASP A 123 21.18 -2.81 1.01
N LYS A 124 22.20 -2.17 1.54
CA LYS A 124 22.23 -1.76 2.95
C LYS A 124 21.36 -0.53 3.22
N GLU A 125 21.07 0.27 2.20
CA GLU A 125 20.30 1.49 2.33
C GLU A 125 18.79 1.25 2.24
N ALA A 126 18.36 0.35 1.33
CA ALA A 126 16.93 0.09 1.10
C ALA A 126 16.22 -0.35 2.36
N LEU A 127 15.07 0.26 2.68
CA LEU A 127 14.21 -0.22 3.76
C LEU A 127 13.73 -1.64 3.45
N PHE A 128 13.05 -1.84 2.34
CA PHE A 128 12.45 -3.13 2.00
C PHE A 128 13.32 -3.95 1.06
N VAL A 129 13.77 -5.11 1.54
CA VAL A 129 14.69 -6.00 0.82
C VAL A 129 14.11 -7.40 0.62
N SER A 130 14.59 -8.08 -0.40
CA SER A 130 14.25 -9.47 -0.69
C SER A 130 15.03 -10.42 0.24
N LYS A 131 14.34 -11.31 0.96
CA LYS A 131 14.96 -12.37 1.75
C LYS A 131 15.90 -13.24 0.91
N LYS A 132 15.51 -13.53 -0.34
CA LYS A 132 16.28 -14.41 -1.23
C LYS A 132 17.54 -13.75 -1.79
N THR A 133 17.49 -12.47 -2.14
CA THR A 133 18.59 -11.79 -2.88
C THR A 133 19.30 -10.72 -2.08
N GLY A 134 18.77 -10.27 -0.95
CA GLY A 134 19.29 -9.16 -0.15
C GLY A 134 19.24 -7.79 -0.85
N ARG A 135 18.60 -7.70 -2.02
CA ARG A 135 18.47 -6.45 -2.79
C ARG A 135 17.11 -5.81 -2.52
N ARG A 136 17.01 -4.51 -2.81
CA ARG A 136 15.76 -3.72 -2.78
C ARG A 136 14.63 -4.44 -3.51
N LEU A 137 13.43 -4.39 -2.96
CA LEU A 137 12.24 -4.93 -3.61
C LEU A 137 11.89 -4.12 -4.86
N THR A 138 11.45 -4.82 -5.91
CA THR A 138 10.86 -4.21 -7.09
C THR A 138 9.35 -4.02 -6.90
N ALA A 139 8.74 -3.10 -7.67
CA ALA A 139 7.29 -2.90 -7.67
C ALA A 139 6.52 -4.20 -7.88
N ARG A 140 6.92 -5.00 -8.89
CA ARG A 140 6.30 -6.31 -9.17
C ARG A 140 6.38 -7.28 -7.98
N ARG A 141 7.49 -7.25 -7.22
CA ARG A 141 7.61 -8.13 -6.05
C ARG A 141 6.70 -7.67 -4.91
N VAL A 142 6.56 -6.37 -4.69
CA VAL A 142 5.61 -5.83 -3.71
C VAL A 142 4.16 -6.15 -4.11
N GLU A 143 3.80 -6.01 -5.38
CA GLU A 143 2.48 -6.43 -5.89
C GLU A 143 2.20 -7.91 -5.61
N GLN A 144 3.19 -8.79 -5.83
CA GLN A 144 3.07 -10.21 -5.49
C GLN A 144 2.89 -10.44 -3.99
N ILE A 145 3.64 -9.72 -3.13
CA ILE A 145 3.50 -9.81 -1.67
C ILE A 145 2.08 -9.44 -1.27
N VAL A 146 1.58 -8.29 -1.74
CA VAL A 146 0.21 -7.84 -1.45
C VAL A 146 -0.82 -8.87 -1.92
N ALA A 147 -0.67 -9.40 -3.14
CA ALA A 147 -1.58 -10.42 -3.68
C ALA A 147 -1.58 -11.69 -2.83
N ASN A 148 -0.41 -12.14 -2.37
CA ASN A 148 -0.30 -13.31 -1.50
C ASN A 148 -0.95 -13.06 -0.12
N CYS A 149 -0.73 -11.89 0.49
CA CYS A 149 -1.36 -11.51 1.76
C CYS A 149 -2.89 -11.48 1.63
N LEU A 150 -3.41 -10.88 0.56
CA LEU A 150 -4.84 -10.86 0.26
C LEU A 150 -5.41 -12.27 0.10
N LYS A 151 -4.69 -13.14 -0.60
CA LYS A 151 -5.07 -14.55 -0.78
C LYS A 151 -5.12 -15.30 0.54
N SER A 152 -4.14 -15.11 1.40
CA SER A 152 -4.11 -15.73 2.73
C SER A 152 -5.29 -15.29 3.61
N ALA A 153 -5.81 -14.09 3.39
CA ALA A 153 -6.97 -13.56 4.08
C ALA A 153 -8.31 -13.87 3.36
N GLY A 154 -8.30 -14.63 2.25
CA GLY A 154 -9.52 -14.92 1.47
C GLY A 154 -10.08 -13.71 0.70
N LEU A 155 -9.26 -12.70 0.45
CA LEU A 155 -9.66 -11.43 -0.20
C LEU A 155 -9.16 -11.30 -1.65
N ASP A 156 -8.58 -12.35 -2.24
CA ASP A 156 -7.95 -12.34 -3.57
C ASP A 156 -8.93 -12.06 -4.73
N ASN A 157 -10.18 -12.51 -4.61
CA ASN A 157 -11.20 -12.32 -5.64
C ASN A 157 -11.92 -10.96 -5.59
N MET A 158 -11.55 -10.10 -4.63
CA MET A 158 -12.22 -8.80 -4.43
C MET A 158 -11.62 -7.67 -5.30
N GLY A 159 -10.53 -7.95 -6.03
CA GLY A 159 -9.87 -6.98 -6.92
C GLY A 159 -9.08 -5.90 -6.16
N TYR A 160 -8.61 -6.23 -4.96
CA TYR A 160 -7.73 -5.37 -4.18
C TYR A 160 -6.30 -5.36 -4.76
N SER A 161 -5.56 -4.29 -4.51
CA SER A 161 -4.19 -4.05 -5.01
C SER A 161 -3.51 -3.00 -4.13
N PRO A 162 -2.19 -2.76 -4.26
CA PRO A 162 -1.53 -1.68 -3.53
C PRO A 162 -2.24 -0.33 -3.64
N HIS A 163 -2.74 -0.01 -4.84
CA HIS A 163 -3.52 1.22 -5.05
C HIS A 163 -4.85 1.22 -4.26
N LYS A 164 -5.50 0.07 -4.16
CA LYS A 164 -6.74 -0.06 -3.37
C LYS A 164 -6.49 -0.01 -1.87
N LEU A 165 -5.36 -0.57 -1.38
CA LEU A 165 -4.94 -0.43 0.01
C LEU A 165 -4.67 1.04 0.38
N ARG A 166 -4.02 1.80 -0.50
CA ARG A 166 -3.87 3.25 -0.33
C ARG A 166 -5.24 3.97 -0.30
N HIS A 167 -6.18 3.55 -1.14
CA HIS A 167 -7.54 4.11 -1.12
C HIS A 167 -8.26 3.75 0.18
N THR A 168 -8.05 2.53 0.68
CA THR A 168 -8.53 2.11 2.00
C THR A 168 -8.00 3.03 3.11
N ALA A 169 -6.71 3.32 3.13
CA ALA A 169 -6.12 4.26 4.10
C ALA A 169 -6.83 5.61 4.09
N ALA A 170 -7.05 6.20 2.91
CA ALA A 170 -7.78 7.46 2.78
C ALA A 170 -9.20 7.39 3.32
N THR A 171 -9.90 6.28 3.02
CA THR A 171 -11.29 6.09 3.44
C THR A 171 -11.40 5.87 4.95
N LEU A 172 -10.51 5.07 5.54
CA LEU A 172 -10.49 4.82 6.98
C LEU A 172 -10.12 6.09 7.76
N MET A 173 -9.15 6.90 7.30
CA MET A 173 -8.86 8.20 7.88
C MET A 173 -10.09 9.12 7.85
N TYR A 174 -10.80 9.18 6.73
CA TYR A 174 -12.02 9.97 6.61
C TYR A 174 -13.12 9.48 7.56
N GLN A 175 -13.33 8.18 7.69
CA GLN A 175 -14.28 7.57 8.63
C GLN A 175 -13.88 7.82 10.09
N GLY A 176 -12.57 7.89 10.38
CA GLY A 176 -12.02 8.30 11.67
C GLY A 176 -12.16 9.81 11.96
N GLY A 177 -12.82 10.58 11.07
CA GLY A 177 -13.09 11.99 11.27
C GLY A 177 -11.98 12.93 10.83
N VAL A 178 -10.97 12.43 10.11
CA VAL A 178 -9.87 13.26 9.58
C VAL A 178 -10.41 14.17 8.47
N ASP A 179 -10.07 15.44 8.53
CA ASP A 179 -10.45 16.42 7.51
C ASP A 179 -9.93 16.04 6.12
N MET A 180 -10.74 16.26 5.08
CA MET A 180 -10.41 15.88 3.70
C MET A 180 -9.15 16.59 3.17
N LEU A 181 -8.86 17.82 3.63
CA LEU A 181 -7.66 18.55 3.21
C LEU A 181 -6.42 17.94 3.86
N ALA A 182 -6.50 17.55 5.15
CA ALA A 182 -5.44 16.82 5.83
C ALA A 182 -5.15 15.48 5.14
N ILE A 183 -6.18 14.74 4.75
CA ILE A 183 -6.02 13.48 3.98
C ILE A 183 -5.31 13.73 2.64
N LYS A 184 -5.69 14.76 1.90
CA LYS A 184 -5.03 15.13 0.64
C LYS A 184 -3.56 15.46 0.84
N GLU A 185 -3.22 16.18 1.89
CA GLU A 185 -1.84 16.54 2.23
C GLU A 185 -1.03 15.31 2.62
N ILE A 186 -1.55 14.47 3.53
CA ILE A 186 -0.93 13.20 3.94
C ILE A 186 -0.64 12.31 2.71
N LEU A 187 -1.60 12.22 1.80
CA LEU A 187 -1.47 11.38 0.61
C LEU A 187 -0.62 12.03 -0.51
N GLY A 188 -0.38 13.33 -0.48
CA GLY A 188 0.34 14.06 -1.54
C GLY A 188 -0.40 14.05 -2.88
N HIS A 189 -1.65 14.50 -2.90
CA HIS A 189 -2.43 14.68 -4.14
C HIS A 189 -2.08 16.00 -4.83
N GLU A 190 -1.58 15.95 -6.08
CA GLU A 190 -1.08 17.09 -6.86
C GLU A 190 -2.17 18.07 -7.34
N ASN A 191 -3.44 17.69 -7.41
CA ASN A 191 -4.49 18.56 -7.91
C ASN A 191 -5.03 19.47 -6.79
N VAL A 192 -4.33 20.56 -6.57
CA VAL A 192 -4.75 21.61 -5.66
C VAL A 192 -5.00 22.89 -6.45
N SER A 193 -6.12 22.94 -7.17
CA SER A 193 -6.64 24.23 -7.65
C SER A 193 -7.20 25.12 -6.53
N THR A 194 -7.11 24.67 -5.28
CA THR A 194 -7.61 25.37 -4.08
C THR A 194 -6.54 25.63 -3.02
N THR A 195 -5.25 25.43 -3.31
CA THR A 195 -4.14 25.57 -2.33
C THR A 195 -3.94 27.00 -1.83
N GLN A 196 -4.50 28.01 -2.47
CA GLN A 196 -4.30 29.41 -2.05
C GLN A 196 -5.09 29.83 -0.80
N ILE A 197 -6.04 29.03 -0.32
CA ILE A 197 -6.90 29.43 0.81
C ILE A 197 -6.51 28.74 2.15
N TYR A 198 -5.75 27.62 2.11
CA TYR A 198 -5.52 26.77 3.28
C TYR A 198 -4.04 26.48 3.56
N THR A 199 -3.20 27.52 3.57
CA THR A 199 -1.75 27.38 3.81
C THR A 199 -1.35 27.06 5.27
N HIS A 200 -2.25 26.59 6.13
CA HIS A 200 -1.98 26.49 7.56
C HIS A 200 -2.42 25.18 8.24
N ILE A 201 -2.42 24.03 7.54
CA ILE A 201 -2.42 22.77 8.29
C ILE A 201 -1.01 22.61 8.86
N ASN A 202 -0.88 22.76 10.18
CA ASN A 202 0.42 22.64 10.83
C ASN A 202 0.82 21.15 10.96
N GLN A 203 2.11 20.90 11.17
CA GLN A 203 2.66 19.54 11.30
C GLN A 203 1.99 18.74 12.43
N GLN A 204 1.59 19.41 13.51
CA GLN A 204 0.92 18.78 14.65
C GLN A 204 -0.48 18.27 14.27
N GLN A 205 -1.23 19.02 13.45
CA GLN A 205 -2.53 18.58 12.94
C GLN A 205 -2.41 17.37 12.00
N LEU A 206 -1.38 17.33 11.15
CA LEU A 206 -1.13 16.17 10.28
C LEU A 206 -0.75 14.92 11.09
N LYS A 207 0.05 15.07 12.14
CA LYS A 207 0.38 13.99 13.06
C LYS A 207 -0.86 13.45 13.77
N GLN A 208 -1.68 14.33 14.35
CA GLN A 208 -2.95 13.94 14.97
C GLN A 208 -3.90 13.26 13.99
N ALA A 209 -3.96 13.71 12.74
CA ALA A 209 -4.78 13.11 11.70
C ALA A 209 -4.35 11.67 11.36
N VAL A 210 -3.05 11.39 11.33
CA VAL A 210 -2.53 10.03 11.07
C VAL A 210 -2.81 9.10 12.27
N GLU A 211 -2.75 9.59 13.50
CA GLU A 211 -3.11 8.83 14.70
C GLU A 211 -4.63 8.60 14.84
N ALA A 212 -5.46 9.43 14.24
CA ALA A 212 -6.93 9.24 14.23
C ALA A 212 -7.41 8.13 13.28
N SER A 213 -6.51 7.45 12.54
CA SER A 213 -6.87 6.29 11.74
C SER A 213 -7.35 5.14 12.63
N PRO A 214 -8.47 4.46 12.32
CA PRO A 214 -8.94 3.31 13.09
C PRO A 214 -7.91 2.18 13.23
N LEU A 215 -6.93 2.12 12.34
CA LEU A 215 -5.86 1.12 12.37
C LEU A 215 -4.59 1.60 13.09
N ALA A 216 -4.55 2.83 13.62
CA ALA A 216 -3.36 3.39 14.26
C ALA A 216 -2.95 2.60 15.52
N ASP A 217 -3.91 2.10 16.28
CA ASP A 217 -3.72 1.41 17.56
C ASP A 217 -3.74 -0.12 17.44
N THR A 218 -3.72 -0.69 16.23
CA THR A 218 -3.81 -2.16 16.06
C THR A 218 -2.64 -2.92 16.66
N GLY A 219 -1.57 -2.27 17.09
CA GLY A 219 -0.38 -2.93 17.61
C GLY A 219 0.28 -3.88 16.60
N TYR A 220 1.37 -4.56 17.00
CA TYR A 220 1.97 -5.60 16.16
C TYR A 220 1.21 -6.92 16.37
N ILE A 221 0.68 -7.49 15.29
CA ILE A 221 0.04 -8.81 15.30
C ILE A 221 1.12 -9.83 14.97
N ALA A 222 1.42 -10.73 15.92
CA ALA A 222 2.39 -11.79 15.72
C ALA A 222 1.88 -12.85 14.72
N PRO A 223 2.77 -13.53 13.98
CA PRO A 223 2.38 -14.60 13.07
C PRO A 223 1.67 -15.72 13.84
N GLN A 224 0.56 -16.20 13.30
CA GLN A 224 -0.12 -17.37 13.86
C GLN A 224 0.82 -18.58 13.66
N SER A 225 1.17 -19.29 14.75
CA SER A 225 1.87 -20.55 14.66
C SER A 225 1.01 -21.51 13.84
N LYS A 226 1.57 -22.12 12.79
CA LYS A 226 0.91 -23.24 12.10
C LYS A 226 0.63 -24.29 13.16
N ALA A 227 -0.62 -24.49 13.52
CA ALA A 227 -1.02 -25.68 14.25
C ALA A 227 -0.59 -26.86 13.38
N MET A 228 0.42 -27.62 13.85
CA MET A 228 0.71 -28.93 13.30
C MET A 228 -0.55 -29.76 13.52
N THR A 229 -1.31 -29.94 12.46
CA THR A 229 -2.29 -31.01 12.39
C THR A 229 -1.49 -32.30 12.41
N ASP A 230 -1.22 -32.83 13.63
CA ASP A 230 -0.89 -34.19 13.83
C ASP A 230 -2.08 -35.04 13.35
N SER A 231 -1.99 -35.46 12.11
CA SER A 231 -2.76 -36.59 11.63
C SER A 231 -2.17 -37.83 12.32
N LYS A 232 -2.67 -38.14 13.54
CA LYS A 232 -2.63 -39.49 14.05
C LYS A 232 -3.42 -40.35 13.07
N GLN A 233 -2.71 -40.95 12.12
CA GLN A 233 -3.20 -42.12 11.43
C GLN A 233 -3.24 -43.23 12.45
N ASP A 234 -4.44 -43.64 12.79
CA ASP A 234 -4.77 -44.87 13.45
C ASP A 234 -4.05 -46.05 12.77
N LEU A 235 -2.97 -46.53 13.44
CA LEU A 235 -2.39 -47.85 13.21
C LEU A 235 -3.10 -48.84 14.15
N SER A 236 -4.36 -49.12 13.85
CA SER A 236 -5.03 -50.29 14.41
C SER A 236 -5.74 -51.00 13.28
N LEU A 237 -5.14 -52.04 12.78
CA LEU A 237 -5.77 -53.22 12.17
C LEU A 237 -4.77 -53.97 11.28
N ILE A 238 -3.85 -54.74 11.91
CA ILE A 238 -3.42 -56.02 11.33
C ILE A 238 -3.29 -56.98 12.51
N HIS A 239 -4.38 -57.67 12.80
CA HIS A 239 -4.36 -59.02 13.34
C HIS A 239 -4.99 -59.89 12.29
N ILE A 240 -4.22 -60.70 11.64
CA ILE A 240 -4.35 -62.17 11.41
C ILE A 240 -3.13 -62.56 10.57
#